data_f9222d0d6c0173f12d36e4b65f115bf1
#
_entry.id   f9222d0d6c0173f12d36e4b65f115bf1
#
_cell.length_a   1.000
_cell.length_b   1.000
_cell.length_c   1.000
_cell.angle_alpha   90.00
_cell.angle_beta   90.00
_cell.angle_gamma   90.00
#
_symmetry.space_group_name_H-M   'P 1'
#
loop_
_entity.id
_entity.type
_entity.pdbx_description
1 polymer ?
#
loop_
_entity_poly.entity_id
_entity_poly.type
_entity_poly.pdbx_seq_one_letter_code
_entity_poly.pdbx_strand_id
1 'polypeptide(L)'
;MYNYQAAFEKQINQIKSEGRYRNFIGLQRKAGEFPKAIWGKDRRKNVIMWCINDYLGMSQHPTVLQAAAQALLDNGVGSGGTRNIGGNNYSIQELENEIANLHSKDSALVFTSGYVSNDATLTSLAKVMPDLIFFSDEL
;
A
#
# COMPACT_ATOMS: atom_id res chain seq x y z
N MET A 1 13.90 -24.95 27.63
CA MET A 1 12.93 -24.40 26.63
C MET A 1 13.31 -22.97 26.35
N TYR A 2 13.44 -22.56 25.08
CA TYR A 2 13.82 -21.20 24.71
C TYR A 2 12.72 -20.21 25.14
N ASN A 3 13.12 -19.11 25.78
CA ASN A 3 12.16 -18.09 26.24
C ASN A 3 11.98 -17.02 25.16
N TYR A 4 11.01 -17.24 24.27
CA TYR A 4 10.67 -16.32 23.19
C TYR A 4 10.22 -14.95 23.69
N GLN A 5 9.46 -14.92 24.81
CA GLN A 5 8.96 -13.66 25.36
C GLN A 5 10.12 -12.74 25.77
N ALA A 6 11.08 -13.25 26.54
CA ALA A 6 12.25 -12.48 26.94
C ALA A 6 13.09 -12.01 25.75
N ALA A 7 13.21 -12.83 24.70
CA ALA A 7 13.93 -12.45 23.49
C ALA A 7 13.23 -11.28 22.76
N PHE A 8 11.91 -11.33 22.60
CA PHE A 8 11.16 -10.24 21.96
C PHE A 8 11.17 -8.96 22.81
N GLU A 9 10.99 -9.07 24.12
CA GLU A 9 11.05 -7.92 25.04
C GLU A 9 12.42 -7.22 24.98
N LYS A 10 13.50 -7.98 24.93
CA LYS A 10 14.85 -7.43 24.77
C LYS A 10 14.97 -6.59 23.48
N GLN A 11 14.52 -7.12 22.34
CA GLN A 11 14.55 -6.40 21.06
C GLN A 11 13.68 -5.15 21.07
N ILE A 12 12.45 -5.25 21.60
CA ILE A 12 11.55 -4.09 21.70
C ILE A 12 12.18 -2.99 22.59
N ASN A 13 12.76 -3.36 23.72
CA ASN A 13 13.42 -2.41 24.62
C ASN A 13 14.65 -1.75 23.97
N GLN A 14 15.41 -2.49 23.18
CA GLN A 14 16.51 -1.94 22.41
C GLN A 14 16.00 -0.89 21.41
N ILE A 15 15.00 -1.22 20.59
CA ILE A 15 14.42 -0.29 19.61
C ILE A 15 13.86 0.97 20.30
N LYS A 16 13.27 0.81 21.50
CA LYS A 16 12.79 1.94 22.31
C LYS A 16 13.92 2.81 22.82
N SER A 17 15.01 2.22 23.31
CA SER A 17 16.18 2.96 23.80
C SER A 17 16.89 3.74 22.69
N GLU A 18 16.86 3.24 21.47
CA GLU A 18 17.40 3.88 20.26
C GLU A 18 16.45 4.95 19.67
N GLY A 19 15.27 5.19 20.25
CA GLY A 19 14.28 6.14 19.75
C GLY A 19 13.60 5.72 18.44
N ARG A 20 13.80 4.49 17.98
CA ARG A 20 13.26 3.96 16.72
C ARG A 20 11.91 3.26 16.84
N TYR A 21 11.37 3.15 18.05
CA TYR A 21 10.08 2.51 18.25
C TYR A 21 8.97 3.36 17.68
N ARG A 22 8.23 2.81 16.72
CA ARG A 22 7.12 3.49 16.05
C ARG A 22 5.79 3.06 16.65
N ASN A 23 4.98 4.04 17.02
CA ASN A 23 3.59 3.82 17.40
C ASN A 23 2.68 4.05 16.19
N PHE A 24 1.83 3.08 15.89
CA PHE A 24 0.81 3.24 14.86
C PHE A 24 -0.36 4.05 15.41
N ILE A 25 -0.62 5.20 14.81
CA ILE A 25 -1.67 6.11 15.21
C ILE A 25 -2.95 5.78 14.44
N GLY A 26 -4.03 5.51 15.14
CA GLY A 26 -5.35 5.33 14.53
C GLY A 26 -5.93 6.68 14.12
N LEU A 27 -6.20 6.84 12.81
CA LEU A 27 -6.81 8.02 12.23
C LEU A 27 -8.08 7.63 11.48
N GLN A 28 -9.13 8.43 11.58
CA GLN A 28 -10.33 8.31 10.78
C GLN A 28 -10.42 9.52 9.85
N ARG A 29 -10.21 9.31 8.55
CA ARG A 29 -10.40 10.36 7.55
C ARG A 29 -11.89 10.71 7.44
N LYS A 30 -12.18 11.96 7.09
CA LYS A 30 -13.52 12.43 6.80
C LYS A 30 -13.67 12.62 5.30
N ALA A 31 -14.54 11.85 4.67
CA ALA A 31 -14.84 12.03 3.27
C ALA A 31 -15.41 13.44 3.02
N GLY A 32 -14.92 14.10 1.97
CA GLY A 32 -15.29 15.47 1.63
C GLY A 32 -14.66 16.58 2.49
N GLU A 33 -13.86 16.23 3.51
CA GLU A 33 -13.17 17.20 4.37
C GLU A 33 -11.64 17.06 4.34
N PHE A 34 -11.09 16.50 3.26
CA PHE A 34 -9.63 16.37 3.10
C PHE A 34 -8.92 17.74 3.27
N PRO A 35 -7.80 17.82 3.99
CA PRO A 35 -7.01 16.74 4.63
C PRO A 35 -7.37 16.50 6.12
N LYS A 36 -8.58 16.77 6.55
CA LYS A 36 -9.00 16.59 7.94
C LYS A 36 -9.21 15.13 8.30
N ALA A 37 -8.84 14.78 9.53
CA ALA A 37 -9.09 13.49 10.14
C ALA A 37 -9.43 13.63 11.63
N ILE A 38 -9.97 12.58 12.19
CA ILE A 38 -10.23 12.45 13.62
C ILE A 38 -9.18 11.53 14.21
N TRP A 39 -8.59 11.96 15.34
CA TRP A 39 -7.61 11.21 16.10
C TRP A 39 -8.02 11.05 17.55
N GLY A 40 -7.44 10.05 18.20
CA GLY A 40 -7.61 9.78 19.63
C GLY A 40 -8.49 8.56 19.89
N LYS A 41 -8.31 7.95 21.07
CA LYS A 41 -9.06 6.76 21.50
C LYS A 41 -10.56 7.01 21.56
N ASP A 42 -10.93 8.22 21.92
CA ASP A 42 -12.32 8.70 22.00
C ASP A 42 -12.83 9.35 20.70
N ARG A 43 -12.01 9.36 19.62
CA ARG A 43 -12.33 9.94 18.31
C ARG A 43 -12.81 11.38 18.36
N ARG A 44 -12.24 12.22 19.25
CA ARG A 44 -12.70 13.59 19.46
C ARG A 44 -11.79 14.68 18.92
N LYS A 45 -10.52 14.37 18.62
CA LYS A 45 -9.57 15.38 18.17
C LYS A 45 -9.59 15.50 16.64
N ASN A 46 -9.92 16.69 16.15
CA ASN A 46 -9.72 17.02 14.74
C ASN A 46 -8.24 17.34 14.50
N VAL A 47 -7.66 16.74 13.46
CA VAL A 47 -6.27 16.93 13.06
C VAL A 47 -6.20 17.17 11.55
N ILE A 48 -5.12 17.80 11.11
CA ILE A 48 -4.76 17.94 9.70
C ILE A 48 -3.70 16.90 9.36
N MET A 49 -3.93 16.10 8.34
CA MET A 49 -3.01 15.08 7.87
C MET A 49 -2.01 15.69 6.88
N TRP A 50 -0.77 15.87 7.33
CA TRP A 50 0.34 16.35 6.48
C TRP A 50 1.11 15.20 5.81
N CYS A 51 1.16 14.04 6.47
CA CYS A 51 1.87 12.86 5.98
C CYS A 51 0.88 11.89 5.33
N ILE A 52 0.53 12.14 4.08
CA ILE A 52 -0.41 11.33 3.32
C ILE A 52 0.04 11.23 1.86
N ASN A 53 -0.16 10.06 1.24
CA ASN A 53 0.16 9.83 -0.17
C ASN A 53 -0.95 10.26 -1.14
N ASP A 54 -2.13 10.60 -0.63
CA ASP A 54 -3.27 11.08 -1.42
C ASP A 54 -3.10 12.58 -1.73
N TYR A 55 -2.02 12.94 -2.41
CA TYR A 55 -1.61 14.35 -2.64
C TYR A 55 -2.67 15.19 -3.34
N LEU A 56 -3.44 14.58 -4.23
CA LEU A 56 -4.48 15.27 -5.01
C LEU A 56 -5.88 15.09 -4.41
N GLY A 57 -6.01 14.36 -3.30
CA GLY A 57 -7.31 14.06 -2.69
C GLY A 57 -8.21 13.17 -3.55
N MET A 58 -7.65 12.47 -4.52
CA MET A 58 -8.42 11.66 -5.48
C MET A 58 -9.17 10.51 -4.82
N SER A 59 -8.70 10.01 -3.67
CA SER A 59 -9.44 9.00 -2.91
C SER A 59 -10.81 9.47 -2.40
N GLN A 60 -11.07 10.76 -2.47
CA GLN A 60 -12.34 11.39 -2.04
C GLN A 60 -13.07 12.11 -3.17
N HIS A 61 -12.54 12.04 -4.39
CA HIS A 61 -13.17 12.67 -5.55
C HIS A 61 -14.51 11.98 -5.85
N PRO A 62 -15.60 12.73 -6.05
CA PRO A 62 -16.94 12.13 -6.23
C PRO A 62 -17.01 11.06 -7.31
N THR A 63 -16.39 11.30 -8.46
CA THR A 63 -16.35 10.34 -9.58
C THR A 63 -15.64 9.04 -9.19
N VAL A 64 -14.52 9.13 -8.45
CA VAL A 64 -13.77 7.97 -7.97
C VAL A 64 -14.58 7.18 -6.95
N LEU A 65 -15.23 7.87 -6.00
CA LEU A 65 -16.10 7.23 -5.01
C LEU A 65 -17.29 6.53 -5.66
N GLN A 66 -17.91 7.17 -6.63
CA GLN A 66 -19.04 6.58 -7.36
C GLN A 66 -18.62 5.34 -8.15
N ALA A 67 -17.52 5.41 -8.89
CA ALA A 67 -17.00 4.26 -9.64
C ALA A 67 -16.62 3.09 -8.72
N ALA A 68 -15.98 3.38 -7.57
CA ALA A 68 -15.64 2.36 -6.58
C ALA A 68 -16.90 1.71 -5.96
N ALA A 69 -17.93 2.52 -5.62
CA ALA A 69 -19.19 2.01 -5.10
C ALA A 69 -19.90 1.13 -6.11
N GLN A 70 -19.93 1.54 -7.39
CA GLN A 70 -20.54 0.74 -8.46
C GLN A 70 -19.80 -0.59 -8.66
N ALA A 71 -18.47 -0.55 -8.75
CA ALA A 71 -17.67 -1.76 -8.89
C ALA A 71 -17.86 -2.75 -7.71
N LEU A 72 -18.04 -2.21 -6.50
CA LEU A 72 -18.34 -3.01 -5.31
C LEU A 72 -19.70 -3.71 -5.42
N LEU A 73 -20.72 -3.02 -5.92
CA LEU A 73 -22.07 -3.59 -6.10
C LEU A 73 -22.10 -4.63 -7.21
N ASP A 74 -21.35 -4.43 -8.27
CA ASP A 74 -21.34 -5.31 -9.44
C ASP A 74 -20.50 -6.57 -9.22
N ASN A 75 -19.37 -6.46 -8.51
CA ASN A 75 -18.38 -7.52 -8.43
C ASN A 75 -18.16 -8.08 -7.01
N GLY A 76 -18.74 -7.46 -5.99
CA GLY A 76 -18.50 -7.81 -4.59
C GLY A 76 -17.16 -7.28 -4.05
N VAL A 77 -16.77 -7.77 -2.87
CA VAL A 77 -15.56 -7.34 -2.14
C VAL A 77 -14.40 -8.30 -2.40
N GLY A 78 -13.27 -7.73 -2.79
CA GLY A 78 -12.02 -8.47 -2.96
C GLY A 78 -11.95 -9.31 -4.24
N SER A 79 -10.78 -9.91 -4.47
CA SER A 79 -10.51 -10.65 -5.71
C SER A 79 -10.97 -12.12 -5.67
N GLY A 80 -11.35 -12.64 -4.52
CA GLY A 80 -11.77 -14.04 -4.34
C GLY A 80 -10.65 -15.08 -4.43
N GLY A 81 -9.43 -14.67 -4.79
CA GLY A 81 -8.28 -15.57 -4.92
C GLY A 81 -7.02 -14.90 -5.44
N THR A 82 -5.98 -15.69 -5.65
CA THR A 82 -4.77 -15.21 -6.32
C THR A 82 -5.00 -15.06 -7.82
N ARG A 83 -4.21 -14.22 -8.49
CA ARG A 83 -4.32 -13.98 -9.95
C ARG A 83 -4.23 -15.26 -10.77
N ASN A 84 -3.41 -16.25 -10.33
CA ASN A 84 -3.21 -17.51 -11.04
C ASN A 84 -4.40 -18.48 -10.96
N ILE A 85 -5.33 -18.27 -10.03
CA ILE A 85 -6.46 -19.19 -9.80
C ILE A 85 -7.78 -18.54 -10.28
N GLY A 86 -8.19 -17.45 -9.67
CA GLY A 86 -9.46 -16.80 -9.98
C GLY A 86 -9.51 -15.33 -9.60
N GLY A 87 -8.39 -14.77 -9.11
CA GLY A 87 -8.32 -13.39 -8.66
C GLY A 87 -7.86 -12.38 -9.71
N ASN A 88 -7.68 -12.79 -10.98
CA ASN A 88 -7.33 -11.88 -12.07
C ASN A 88 -8.60 -11.33 -12.72
N ASN A 89 -9.27 -10.40 -12.04
CA ASN A 89 -10.51 -9.79 -12.49
C ASN A 89 -10.29 -8.72 -13.58
N TYR A 90 -11.34 -8.36 -14.28
CA TYR A 90 -11.29 -7.37 -15.36
C TYR A 90 -10.83 -6.00 -14.89
N SER A 91 -11.24 -5.53 -13.71
CA SER A 91 -10.84 -4.21 -13.21
C SER A 91 -9.33 -4.08 -13.01
N ILE A 92 -8.64 -5.17 -12.62
CA ILE A 92 -7.17 -5.17 -12.52
C ILE A 92 -6.55 -5.10 -13.93
N GLN A 93 -7.10 -5.85 -14.89
CA GLN A 93 -6.59 -5.85 -16.27
C GLN A 93 -6.80 -4.49 -16.95
N GLU A 94 -7.97 -3.88 -16.76
CA GLU A 94 -8.27 -2.54 -17.25
C GLU A 94 -7.31 -1.50 -16.66
N LEU A 95 -7.08 -1.55 -15.34
CA LEU A 95 -6.12 -0.67 -14.68
C LEU A 95 -4.70 -0.85 -15.25
N GLU A 96 -4.25 -2.08 -15.47
CA GLU A 96 -2.94 -2.36 -16.08
C GLU A 96 -2.84 -1.78 -17.50
N ASN A 97 -3.89 -1.94 -18.31
CA ASN A 97 -3.94 -1.37 -19.65
C ASN A 97 -3.90 0.17 -19.63
N GLU A 98 -4.67 0.80 -18.75
CA GLU A 98 -4.68 2.27 -18.61
C GLU A 98 -3.32 2.80 -18.13
N ILE A 99 -2.67 2.14 -17.19
CA ILE A 99 -1.33 2.52 -16.72
C ILE A 99 -0.30 2.35 -17.86
N ALA A 100 -0.34 1.25 -18.60
CA ALA A 100 0.54 1.02 -19.74
C ALA A 100 0.38 2.14 -20.79
N ASN A 101 -0.86 2.47 -21.15
CA ASN A 101 -1.18 3.54 -22.09
C ASN A 101 -0.67 4.89 -21.59
N LEU A 102 -0.94 5.24 -20.32
CA LEU A 102 -0.50 6.50 -19.71
C LEU A 102 1.03 6.68 -19.77
N HIS A 103 1.76 5.60 -19.59
CA HIS A 103 3.23 5.60 -19.60
C HIS A 103 3.84 5.25 -20.97
N SER A 104 3.02 5.06 -22.00
CA SER A 104 3.46 4.64 -23.35
C SER A 104 4.36 3.40 -23.29
N LYS A 105 3.91 2.38 -22.56
CA LYS A 105 4.57 1.08 -22.42
C LYS A 105 3.69 -0.02 -22.97
N ASP A 106 4.31 -1.14 -23.35
CA ASP A 106 3.61 -2.29 -23.93
C ASP A 106 2.69 -2.98 -22.90
N SER A 107 3.07 -2.93 -21.62
CA SER A 107 2.31 -3.56 -20.54
C SER A 107 2.63 -2.93 -19.17
N ALA A 108 1.74 -3.16 -18.22
CA ALA A 108 1.94 -2.84 -16.81
C ALA A 108 1.51 -4.01 -15.94
N LEU A 109 2.00 -4.07 -14.72
CA LEU A 109 1.67 -5.10 -13.75
C LEU A 109 1.40 -4.47 -12.38
N VAL A 110 0.22 -4.75 -11.82
CA VAL A 110 -0.19 -4.28 -10.50
C VAL A 110 0.24 -5.28 -9.42
N PHE A 111 0.83 -4.77 -8.35
CA PHE A 111 1.23 -5.52 -7.16
C PHE A 111 0.47 -5.05 -5.92
N THR A 112 0.48 -5.87 -4.87
CA THR A 112 -0.21 -5.57 -3.61
C THR A 112 0.38 -4.39 -2.84
N SER A 113 1.64 -4.06 -3.09
CA SER A 113 2.33 -2.91 -2.51
C SER A 113 3.55 -2.52 -3.32
N GLY A 114 4.06 -1.30 -3.14
CA GLY A 114 5.32 -0.86 -3.75
C GLY A 114 6.52 -1.69 -3.29
N TYR A 115 6.54 -2.13 -2.03
CA TYR A 115 7.57 -3.04 -1.53
C TYR A 115 7.60 -4.35 -2.33
N VAL A 116 6.45 -5.00 -2.47
CA VAL A 116 6.34 -6.27 -3.24
C VAL A 116 6.68 -6.04 -4.71
N SER A 117 6.30 -4.91 -5.29
CA SER A 117 6.66 -4.55 -6.65
C SER A 117 8.18 -4.49 -6.84
N ASN A 118 8.88 -3.79 -5.96
CA ASN A 118 10.33 -3.68 -6.03
C ASN A 118 11.01 -5.03 -5.79
N ASP A 119 10.64 -5.75 -4.73
CA ASP A 119 11.22 -7.04 -4.37
C ASP A 119 11.05 -8.07 -5.49
N ALA A 120 9.83 -8.24 -5.99
CA ALA A 120 9.53 -9.19 -7.04
C ALA A 120 10.23 -8.83 -8.36
N THR A 121 10.27 -7.54 -8.73
CA THR A 121 10.88 -7.09 -9.97
C THR A 121 12.39 -7.28 -9.93
N LEU A 122 13.06 -6.78 -8.90
CA LEU A 122 14.53 -6.88 -8.78
C LEU A 122 14.98 -8.33 -8.68
N THR A 123 14.28 -9.14 -7.88
CA THR A 123 14.60 -10.58 -7.75
C THR A 123 14.39 -11.32 -9.06
N SER A 124 13.34 -11.02 -9.82
CA SER A 124 13.07 -11.66 -11.10
C SER A 124 14.10 -11.26 -12.16
N LEU A 125 14.44 -9.97 -12.23
CA LEU A 125 15.46 -9.47 -13.15
C LEU A 125 16.84 -10.10 -12.88
N ALA A 126 17.24 -10.19 -11.61
CA ALA A 126 18.50 -10.83 -11.22
C ALA A 126 18.57 -12.32 -11.62
N LYS A 127 17.44 -13.03 -11.59
CA LYS A 127 17.36 -14.42 -12.01
C LYS A 127 17.47 -14.61 -13.53
N VAL A 128 16.85 -13.70 -14.28
CA VAL A 128 16.79 -13.80 -15.76
C VAL A 128 18.04 -13.24 -16.41
N MET A 129 18.66 -12.24 -15.78
CA MET A 129 19.86 -11.54 -16.28
C MET A 129 20.97 -11.61 -15.23
N PRO A 130 21.76 -12.72 -15.18
CA PRO A 130 22.76 -12.93 -14.14
C PRO A 130 23.89 -11.88 -14.12
N ASP A 131 24.13 -11.21 -15.24
CA ASP A 131 25.15 -10.17 -15.36
C ASP A 131 24.62 -8.75 -15.03
N LEU A 132 23.36 -8.63 -14.60
CA LEU A 132 22.76 -7.36 -14.24
C LEU A 132 23.35 -6.80 -12.95
N ILE A 133 23.73 -5.53 -13.00
CA ILE A 133 24.24 -4.80 -11.83
C ILE A 133 23.16 -3.81 -11.35
N PHE A 134 22.84 -3.87 -10.08
CA PHE A 134 21.97 -2.90 -9.44
C PHE A 134 22.79 -1.83 -8.72
N PHE A 135 22.45 -0.57 -8.97
CA PHE A 135 23.02 0.56 -8.23
C PHE A 135 21.95 1.08 -7.26
N SER A 136 22.35 1.26 -6.00
CA SER A 136 21.50 1.87 -4.96
C SER A 136 22.32 2.92 -4.24
N ASP A 137 21.66 3.94 -3.70
CA ASP A 137 22.26 4.85 -2.74
C ASP A 137 22.42 4.17 -1.38
N GLU A 138 23.16 4.81 -0.49
CA GLU A 138 23.51 4.27 0.84
C GLU A 138 22.36 4.33 1.83
N LEU A 139 21.29 5.10 1.56
CA LEU A 139 20.21 5.43 2.50
C LEU A 139 18.96 4.60 2.25
#